data_3ed439b8e7dc0e58234093861768cf34
#
_entry.id   3ed439b8e7dc0e58234093861768cf34
#
_cell.length_a   1.000
_cell.length_b   1.000
_cell.length_c   1.000
_cell.angle_alpha   90.00
_cell.angle_beta   90.00
_cell.angle_gamma   90.00
#
_symmetry.space_group_name_H-M   'P 1'
#
loop_
_entity.id
_entity.type
_entity.pdbx_description
1 polymer ?
#
loop_
_entity_poly.entity_id
_entity_poly.type
_entity_poly.pdbx_seq_one_letter_code
_entity_poly.pdbx_strand_id
1 'polypeptide(L)'
;MKKFFLILICSTFVIFLNAQNLNQSAAPKDIPSPYQTEVLKAFADSLYDDGFLSQAEGEYKRLLFAQPQEDNIFQDSLLALTNIYNKQENVTGIEWLKENFYDNSNPFVKEKINFVQAEFIFKSRNAENFSLFTAGIENDKQSFSPDFSNLIDTSSLILNNDIKGLKTFCADLALVNPDYEKLNELCKSYKLKKAGLALFFSMVIPGSGKWYTGSFGAFMSSFFSIGTFIAGTVVTGIQTEWKSWQPYVFGTIGAVLYIAELYGSYQSAKRYNEALYRTLCEEAEAIYEKEY
;
A
#
# COMPACT_ATOMS: atom_id res chain seq x y z
N MET A 1 57.19 69.07 -29.37
CA MET A 1 56.92 68.22 -28.22
C MET A 1 55.56 68.46 -27.51
N LYS A 2 55.08 69.73 -27.35
CA LYS A 2 53.79 69.97 -26.68
C LYS A 2 52.56 69.46 -27.41
N LYS A 3 52.53 69.36 -28.73
CA LYS A 3 51.35 68.82 -29.46
C LYS A 3 51.24 67.26 -29.40
N PHE A 4 52.34 66.57 -29.27
CA PHE A 4 52.35 65.13 -29.17
C PHE A 4 51.86 64.66 -27.79
N PHE A 5 52.13 65.45 -26.71
CA PHE A 5 51.68 65.14 -25.35
C PHE A 5 50.18 65.34 -25.19
N LEU A 6 49.62 66.34 -25.94
CA LEU A 6 48.16 66.60 -25.87
C LEU A 6 47.37 65.49 -26.57
N ILE A 7 47.87 64.94 -27.67
CA ILE A 7 47.23 63.80 -28.41
C ILE A 7 47.29 62.53 -27.56
N LEU A 8 48.38 62.29 -26.82
CA LEU A 8 48.53 61.14 -25.94
C LEU A 8 47.54 61.20 -24.72
N ILE A 9 47.30 62.40 -24.14
CA ILE A 9 46.38 62.61 -23.10
C ILE A 9 44.94 62.47 -23.59
N CYS A 10 44.58 62.96 -24.74
CA CYS A 10 43.24 62.76 -25.31
C CYS A 10 42.95 61.31 -25.66
N SER A 11 43.95 60.58 -26.20
CA SER A 11 43.74 59.15 -26.49
C SER A 11 43.56 58.28 -25.25
N THR A 12 44.29 58.54 -24.17
CA THR A 12 44.12 57.84 -22.89
C THR A 12 42.79 58.19 -22.21
N PHE A 13 42.34 59.43 -22.37
CA PHE A 13 41.04 59.86 -21.82
C PHE A 13 39.85 59.24 -22.56
N VAL A 14 39.93 59.10 -23.90
CA VAL A 14 38.90 58.41 -24.71
C VAL A 14 38.88 56.91 -24.39
N ILE A 15 40.03 56.27 -24.16
CA ILE A 15 40.09 54.86 -23.75
C ILE A 15 39.47 54.68 -22.34
N PHE A 16 39.70 55.63 -21.42
CA PHE A 16 39.15 55.58 -20.06
C PHE A 16 37.62 55.78 -20.06
N LEU A 17 37.08 56.69 -20.89
CA LEU A 17 35.63 56.90 -21.05
C LEU A 17 34.97 55.70 -21.72
N ASN A 18 35.61 55.03 -22.67
CA ASN A 18 35.06 53.81 -23.28
C ASN A 18 35.13 52.63 -22.29
N ALA A 19 36.13 52.55 -21.41
CA ALA A 19 36.20 51.54 -20.40
C ALA A 19 35.12 51.73 -19.29
N GLN A 20 34.75 52.98 -18.98
CA GLN A 20 33.62 53.24 -18.07
C GLN A 20 32.28 52.95 -18.70
N ASN A 21 32.10 53.19 -20.03
CA ASN A 21 30.87 52.84 -20.73
C ASN A 21 30.71 51.36 -20.95
N LEU A 22 31.78 50.57 -21.05
CA LEU A 22 31.75 49.12 -21.09
C LEU A 22 31.34 48.49 -19.74
N ASN A 23 31.59 49.20 -18.64
CA ASN A 23 31.13 48.74 -17.32
C ASN A 23 29.68 49.16 -16.99
N GLN A 24 29.04 50.02 -17.77
CA GLN A 24 27.65 50.44 -17.58
C GLN A 24 26.63 49.72 -18.44
N SER A 25 27.05 48.81 -19.36
CA SER A 25 26.11 48.17 -20.30
C SER A 25 25.77 46.72 -19.98
N ALA A 26 26.16 46.22 -18.83
CA ALA A 26 25.62 44.99 -18.26
C ALA A 26 25.15 45.33 -16.83
N ALA A 27 23.90 45.79 -16.70
CA ALA A 27 23.19 45.52 -15.47
C ALA A 27 23.36 44.02 -15.20
N PRO A 28 23.81 43.59 -14.00
CA PRO A 28 23.85 42.19 -13.72
C PRO A 28 22.44 41.68 -14.01
N LYS A 29 22.25 40.74 -14.91
CA LYS A 29 21.04 39.93 -14.92
C LYS A 29 20.86 39.57 -13.47
N ASP A 30 19.74 39.95 -12.87
CA ASP A 30 19.37 39.52 -11.55
C ASP A 30 19.44 37.99 -11.60
N ILE A 31 20.59 37.46 -11.22
CA ILE A 31 20.72 36.01 -11.00
C ILE A 31 19.89 35.77 -9.72
N PRO A 32 18.78 35.04 -9.83
CA PRO A 32 17.95 34.82 -8.69
C PRO A 32 18.82 34.23 -7.57
N SER A 33 18.72 34.82 -6.38
CA SER A 33 19.43 34.25 -5.23
C SER A 33 19.01 32.79 -5.08
N PRO A 34 19.95 31.84 -4.87
CA PRO A 34 19.59 30.43 -4.63
C PRO A 34 18.74 30.23 -3.38
N TYR A 35 18.52 31.30 -2.60
CA TYR A 35 17.67 31.32 -1.43
C TYR A 35 16.31 31.99 -1.68
N GLN A 36 16.02 32.44 -2.91
CA GLN A 36 14.66 32.85 -3.25
C GLN A 36 13.73 31.66 -3.26
N THR A 37 12.55 31.81 -2.72
CA THR A 37 11.58 30.74 -2.52
C THR A 37 11.24 30.00 -3.80
N GLU A 38 11.02 30.74 -4.90
CA GLU A 38 10.67 30.17 -6.20
C GLU A 38 11.83 29.33 -6.78
N VAL A 39 13.08 29.79 -6.59
CA VAL A 39 14.28 29.04 -7.02
C VAL A 39 14.46 27.77 -6.20
N LEU A 40 14.25 27.89 -4.88
CA LEU A 40 14.33 26.74 -3.97
C LEU A 40 13.24 25.71 -4.29
N LYS A 41 12.01 26.17 -4.56
CA LYS A 41 10.91 25.29 -4.97
C LYS A 41 11.23 24.60 -6.29
N ALA A 42 11.67 25.36 -7.32
CA ALA A 42 12.04 24.76 -8.61
C ALA A 42 13.18 23.73 -8.49
N PHE A 43 14.12 23.95 -7.57
CA PHE A 43 15.18 22.99 -7.30
C PHE A 43 14.64 21.74 -6.59
N ALA A 44 13.76 21.92 -5.60
CA ALA A 44 13.11 20.79 -4.92
C ALA A 44 12.27 19.95 -5.89
N ASP A 45 11.50 20.60 -6.78
CA ASP A 45 10.71 19.97 -7.83
C ASP A 45 11.61 19.15 -8.77
N SER A 46 12.75 19.73 -9.21
CA SER A 46 13.72 19.03 -10.07
C SER A 46 14.31 17.79 -9.39
N LEU A 47 14.65 17.89 -8.09
CA LEU A 47 15.15 16.74 -7.34
C LEU A 47 14.08 15.63 -7.21
N TYR A 48 12.83 16.02 -7.04
CA TYR A 48 11.71 15.08 -6.97
C TYR A 48 11.49 14.36 -8.31
N ASP A 49 11.49 15.09 -9.41
CA ASP A 49 11.29 14.55 -10.77
C ASP A 49 12.45 13.64 -11.20
N ASP A 50 13.68 13.98 -10.80
CA ASP A 50 14.88 13.15 -11.03
C ASP A 50 14.95 11.93 -10.09
N GLY A 51 14.01 11.77 -9.14
CA GLY A 51 13.95 10.64 -8.21
C GLY A 51 14.86 10.75 -6.99
N PHE A 52 15.50 11.91 -6.76
CA PHE A 52 16.33 12.18 -5.57
C PHE A 52 15.46 12.51 -4.36
N LEU A 53 14.57 11.58 -3.96
CA LEU A 53 13.51 11.81 -2.97
C LEU A 53 14.01 12.32 -1.62
N SER A 54 15.14 11.79 -1.12
CA SER A 54 15.70 12.22 0.18
C SER A 54 16.24 13.66 0.15
N GLN A 55 16.81 14.09 -0.99
CA GLN A 55 17.27 15.45 -1.17
C GLN A 55 16.08 16.41 -1.35
N ALA A 56 15.10 16.02 -2.17
CA ALA A 56 13.85 16.75 -2.35
C ALA A 56 13.12 16.97 -1.02
N GLU A 57 13.03 15.93 -0.17
CA GLU A 57 12.46 16.01 1.17
C GLU A 57 13.12 17.11 2.02
N GLY A 58 14.45 17.18 2.00
CA GLY A 58 15.19 18.21 2.74
C GLY A 58 14.85 19.63 2.28
N GLU A 59 14.75 19.85 0.96
CA GLU A 59 14.44 21.17 0.40
C GLU A 59 12.97 21.55 0.61
N TYR A 60 12.02 20.63 0.47
CA TYR A 60 10.62 20.90 0.80
C TYR A 60 10.42 21.19 2.29
N LYS A 61 11.11 20.51 3.19
CA LYS A 61 11.10 20.84 4.62
C LYS A 61 11.62 22.29 4.87
N ARG A 62 12.67 22.69 4.19
CA ARG A 62 13.17 24.09 4.27
C ARG A 62 12.10 25.09 3.83
N LEU A 63 11.36 24.79 2.75
CA LEU A 63 10.26 25.62 2.28
C LEU A 63 9.15 25.75 3.33
N LEU A 64 8.76 24.65 4.00
CA LEU A 64 7.74 24.66 5.06
C LEU A 64 8.09 25.62 6.21
N PHE A 65 9.35 25.68 6.60
CA PHE A 65 9.79 26.55 7.69
C PHE A 65 10.10 28.00 7.24
N ALA A 66 10.26 28.22 5.93
CA ALA A 66 10.59 29.52 5.37
C ALA A 66 9.35 30.32 4.94
N GLN A 67 8.20 29.68 4.73
CA GLN A 67 7.01 30.27 4.16
C GLN A 67 5.87 30.42 5.19
N PRO A 68 5.01 31.45 5.03
CA PRO A 68 3.75 31.52 5.75
C PRO A 68 2.87 30.30 5.42
N GLN A 69 2.13 29.80 6.39
CA GLN A 69 1.29 28.59 6.26
C GLN A 69 0.13 28.76 5.26
N GLU A 70 -0.28 30.00 4.99
CA GLU A 70 -1.33 30.33 4.03
C GLU A 70 -0.82 30.40 2.58
N ASP A 71 0.50 30.32 2.37
CA ASP A 71 1.12 30.42 1.03
C ASP A 71 0.89 29.12 0.23
N ASN A 72 0.67 29.28 -1.07
CA ASN A 72 0.55 28.16 -2.00
C ASN A 72 1.81 27.29 -2.01
N ILE A 73 3.00 27.88 -1.91
CA ILE A 73 4.27 27.14 -1.87
C ILE A 73 4.35 26.26 -0.61
N PHE A 74 3.83 26.72 0.51
CA PHE A 74 3.72 25.93 1.72
C PHE A 74 2.81 24.71 1.50
N GLN A 75 1.61 24.92 0.94
CA GLN A 75 0.65 23.85 0.66
C GLN A 75 1.19 22.85 -0.37
N ASP A 76 1.82 23.33 -1.45
CA ASP A 76 2.49 22.50 -2.46
C ASP A 76 3.62 21.66 -1.84
N SER A 77 4.39 22.24 -0.92
CA SER A 77 5.48 21.55 -0.23
C SER A 77 4.97 20.44 0.69
N LEU A 78 3.83 20.67 1.38
CA LEU A 78 3.16 19.61 2.16
C LEU A 78 2.68 18.47 1.27
N LEU A 79 2.08 18.80 0.14
CA LEU A 79 1.63 17.80 -0.84
C LEU A 79 2.81 16.98 -1.39
N ALA A 80 3.90 17.67 -1.77
CA ALA A 80 5.11 17.01 -2.27
C ALA A 80 5.73 16.08 -1.21
N LEU A 81 5.80 16.51 0.05
CA LEU A 81 6.27 15.67 1.15
C LEU A 81 5.36 14.47 1.41
N THR A 82 4.03 14.65 1.32
CA THR A 82 3.07 13.55 1.42
C THR A 82 3.33 12.51 0.33
N ASN A 83 3.56 12.96 -0.92
CA ASN A 83 3.88 12.09 -2.04
C ASN A 83 5.23 11.38 -1.86
N ILE A 84 6.25 12.07 -1.33
CA ILE A 84 7.57 11.48 -1.04
C ILE A 84 7.42 10.38 0.01
N TYR A 85 6.73 10.65 1.12
CA TYR A 85 6.54 9.69 2.19
C TYR A 85 5.69 8.50 1.76
N ASN A 86 4.71 8.70 0.87
CA ASN A 86 3.98 7.59 0.28
C ASN A 86 4.91 6.70 -0.56
N LYS A 87 5.68 7.27 -1.48
CA LYS A 87 6.65 6.52 -2.31
C LYS A 87 7.72 5.78 -1.50
N GLN A 88 8.09 6.30 -0.34
CA GLN A 88 9.08 5.71 0.56
C GLN A 88 8.46 4.76 1.60
N GLU A 89 7.15 4.60 1.61
CA GLU A 89 6.39 3.90 2.66
C GLU A 89 6.73 4.39 4.09
N ASN A 90 6.98 5.70 4.21
CA ASN A 90 7.45 6.32 5.44
C ASN A 90 6.28 6.77 6.34
N VAL A 91 5.78 5.83 7.16
CA VAL A 91 4.68 6.07 8.11
C VAL A 91 5.01 7.21 9.07
N THR A 92 6.24 7.23 9.62
CA THR A 92 6.65 8.26 10.59
C THR A 92 6.73 9.65 9.98
N GLY A 93 7.03 9.75 8.68
CA GLY A 93 6.98 11.00 7.93
C GLY A 93 5.55 11.56 7.83
N ILE A 94 4.57 10.71 7.56
CA ILE A 94 3.15 11.10 7.52
C ILE A 94 2.65 11.51 8.91
N GLU A 95 3.01 10.77 9.95
CA GLU A 95 2.67 11.13 11.34
C GLU A 95 3.26 12.49 11.71
N TRP A 96 4.52 12.74 11.36
CA TRP A 96 5.17 14.03 11.59
C TRP A 96 4.47 15.18 10.85
N LEU A 97 4.03 15.01 9.59
CA LEU A 97 3.25 16.02 8.88
C LEU A 97 1.94 16.30 9.60
N LYS A 98 1.27 15.25 10.07
CA LYS A 98 -0.02 15.37 10.74
C LYS A 98 0.11 16.09 12.08
N GLU A 99 1.11 15.77 12.88
CA GLU A 99 1.33 16.40 14.19
C GLU A 99 1.72 17.88 14.09
N ASN A 100 2.46 18.27 13.05
CA ASN A 100 3.04 19.62 12.99
C ASN A 100 2.30 20.58 12.06
N PHE A 101 1.62 20.09 11.01
CA PHE A 101 1.12 20.95 9.93
C PHE A 101 -0.33 20.68 9.52
N TYR A 102 -0.97 19.64 10.04
CA TYR A 102 -2.31 19.24 9.61
C TYR A 102 -3.36 20.36 9.79
N ASP A 103 -3.38 21.00 10.94
CA ASP A 103 -4.36 22.07 11.23
C ASP A 103 -4.25 23.26 10.26
N ASN A 104 -3.04 23.51 9.77
CA ASN A 104 -2.72 24.62 8.87
C ASN A 104 -2.78 24.21 7.37
N SER A 105 -3.12 22.97 7.09
CA SER A 105 -3.27 22.46 5.74
C SER A 105 -4.64 22.84 5.17
N ASN A 106 -4.69 23.09 3.86
CA ASN A 106 -5.96 23.26 3.17
C ASN A 106 -6.71 21.90 3.08
N PRO A 107 -8.03 21.90 2.79
CA PRO A 107 -8.84 20.66 2.76
C PRO A 107 -8.29 19.59 1.83
N PHE A 108 -7.76 19.96 0.66
CA PHE A 108 -7.18 19.03 -0.30
C PHE A 108 -5.92 18.34 0.23
N VAL A 109 -4.99 19.10 0.86
CA VAL A 109 -3.78 18.56 1.47
C VAL A 109 -4.12 17.69 2.67
N LYS A 110 -5.10 18.10 3.51
CA LYS A 110 -5.62 17.28 4.62
C LYS A 110 -6.13 15.92 4.13
N GLU A 111 -6.91 15.93 3.05
CA GLU A 111 -7.43 14.70 2.45
C GLU A 111 -6.29 13.79 1.97
N LYS A 112 -5.27 14.34 1.28
CA LYS A 112 -4.12 13.56 0.80
C LYS A 112 -3.28 12.98 1.94
N ILE A 113 -3.03 13.71 3.01
CA ILE A 113 -2.34 13.20 4.20
C ILE A 113 -3.13 12.05 4.84
N ASN A 114 -4.45 12.23 5.02
CA ASN A 114 -5.32 11.20 5.57
C ASN A 114 -5.45 9.99 4.64
N PHE A 115 -5.44 10.19 3.33
CA PHE A 115 -5.47 9.13 2.33
C PHE A 115 -4.26 8.20 2.49
N VAL A 116 -3.05 8.76 2.51
CA VAL A 116 -1.81 7.98 2.67
C VAL A 116 -1.77 7.29 4.04
N GLN A 117 -2.21 7.97 5.09
CA GLN A 117 -2.29 7.36 6.42
C GLN A 117 -3.27 6.19 6.45
N ALA A 118 -4.45 6.35 5.85
CA ALA A 118 -5.44 5.27 5.73
C ALA A 118 -4.89 4.06 4.99
N GLU A 119 -4.20 4.28 3.87
CA GLU A 119 -3.55 3.24 3.08
C GLU A 119 -2.54 2.45 3.92
N PHE A 120 -1.65 3.13 4.65
CA PHE A 120 -0.65 2.47 5.49
C PHE A 120 -1.30 1.65 6.62
N ILE A 121 -2.32 2.20 7.29
CA ILE A 121 -3.03 1.47 8.35
C ILE A 121 -3.79 0.29 7.74
N PHE A 122 -4.42 0.45 6.58
CA PHE A 122 -5.12 -0.63 5.89
C PHE A 122 -4.15 -1.76 5.49
N LYS A 123 -2.99 -1.44 4.91
CA LYS A 123 -1.93 -2.42 4.58
C LYS A 123 -1.41 -3.17 5.81
N SER A 124 -1.42 -2.55 6.98
CA SER A 124 -1.05 -3.23 8.24
C SER A 124 -2.10 -4.24 8.74
N ARG A 125 -3.30 -4.27 8.15
CA ARG A 125 -4.44 -5.13 8.54
C ARG A 125 -4.88 -4.98 10.01
N ASN A 126 -4.63 -3.83 10.60
CA ASN A 126 -5.00 -3.56 11.99
C ASN A 126 -6.34 -2.82 12.07
N ALA A 127 -7.41 -3.57 12.35
CA ALA A 127 -8.78 -3.02 12.46
C ALA A 127 -8.91 -2.01 13.61
N GLU A 128 -8.23 -2.22 14.73
CA GLU A 128 -8.27 -1.31 15.87
C GLU A 128 -7.65 0.04 15.53
N ASN A 129 -6.44 0.04 14.95
CA ASN A 129 -5.78 1.28 14.53
C ASN A 129 -6.59 2.00 13.45
N PHE A 130 -7.22 1.27 12.53
CA PHE A 130 -8.07 1.85 11.51
C PHE A 130 -9.33 2.50 12.11
N SER A 131 -9.94 1.88 13.11
CA SER A 131 -11.08 2.42 13.84
C SER A 131 -10.72 3.70 14.62
N LEU A 132 -9.55 3.73 15.26
CA LEU A 132 -9.03 4.94 15.93
C LEU A 132 -8.76 6.06 14.92
N PHE A 133 -8.18 5.73 13.78
CA PHE A 133 -7.95 6.68 12.69
C PHE A 133 -9.27 7.27 12.18
N THR A 134 -10.27 6.44 11.86
CA THR A 134 -11.57 6.91 11.35
C THR A 134 -12.30 7.79 12.36
N ALA A 135 -12.24 7.46 13.65
CA ALA A 135 -12.77 8.31 14.72
C ALA A 135 -12.05 9.67 14.80
N GLY A 136 -10.73 9.69 14.55
CA GLY A 136 -9.93 10.93 14.56
C GLY A 136 -10.24 11.88 13.41
N ILE A 137 -10.68 11.38 12.26
CA ILE A 137 -10.99 12.20 11.06
C ILE A 137 -12.50 12.49 10.90
N GLU A 138 -13.35 12.05 11.82
CA GLU A 138 -14.82 12.19 11.68
C GLU A 138 -15.27 13.63 11.52
N ASN A 139 -14.62 14.58 12.20
CA ASN A 139 -14.91 16.00 12.10
C ASN A 139 -14.57 16.60 10.71
N ASP A 140 -13.57 16.04 10.04
CA ASP A 140 -13.10 16.47 8.72
C ASP A 140 -13.82 15.76 7.58
N LYS A 141 -14.54 14.67 7.86
CA LYS A 141 -15.18 13.78 6.87
C LYS A 141 -16.12 14.52 5.91
N GLN A 142 -16.77 15.59 6.36
CA GLN A 142 -17.67 16.40 5.52
C GLN A 142 -16.92 17.21 4.45
N SER A 143 -15.63 17.45 4.63
CA SER A 143 -14.79 18.18 3.67
C SER A 143 -14.09 17.27 2.65
N PHE A 144 -14.17 15.95 2.84
CA PHE A 144 -13.52 14.98 1.98
C PHE A 144 -14.32 14.67 0.71
N SER A 145 -13.62 14.23 -0.32
CA SER A 145 -14.26 13.75 -1.54
C SER A 145 -15.13 12.51 -1.26
N PRO A 146 -16.21 12.32 -2.03
CA PRO A 146 -17.03 11.12 -1.92
C PRO A 146 -16.24 9.83 -2.13
N ASP A 147 -15.26 9.84 -3.04
CA ASP A 147 -14.42 8.68 -3.36
C ASP A 147 -13.55 8.29 -2.18
N PHE A 148 -12.90 9.25 -1.53
CA PHE A 148 -12.13 8.97 -0.31
C PHE A 148 -13.03 8.45 0.84
N SER A 149 -14.21 9.06 1.04
CA SER A 149 -15.16 8.59 2.07
C SER A 149 -15.60 7.15 1.81
N ASN A 150 -15.93 6.82 0.55
CA ASN A 150 -16.30 5.46 0.16
C ASN A 150 -15.16 4.46 0.38
N LEU A 151 -13.92 4.86 0.11
CA LEU A 151 -12.75 4.02 0.31
C LEU A 151 -12.49 3.74 1.80
N ILE A 152 -12.65 4.73 2.66
CA ILE A 152 -12.57 4.56 4.12
C ILE A 152 -13.65 3.60 4.63
N ASP A 153 -14.89 3.78 4.19
CA ASP A 153 -16.01 2.93 4.63
C ASP A 153 -15.82 1.48 4.11
N THR A 154 -15.38 1.30 2.87
CA THR A 154 -15.01 0.00 2.30
C THR A 154 -13.91 -0.68 3.12
N SER A 155 -12.84 0.04 3.41
CA SER A 155 -11.70 -0.46 4.19
C SER A 155 -12.10 -0.85 5.60
N SER A 156 -12.96 -0.07 6.24
CA SER A 156 -13.51 -0.37 7.55
C SER A 156 -14.33 -1.67 7.54
N LEU A 157 -15.20 -1.85 6.56
CA LEU A 157 -16.01 -3.07 6.41
C LEU A 157 -15.14 -4.31 6.19
N ILE A 158 -14.07 -4.20 5.38
CA ILE A 158 -13.13 -5.30 5.14
C ILE A 158 -12.39 -5.67 6.42
N LEU A 159 -11.79 -4.70 7.11
CA LEU A 159 -10.99 -4.94 8.31
C LEU A 159 -11.82 -5.49 9.46
N ASN A 160 -13.08 -5.05 9.60
CA ASN A 160 -14.02 -5.57 10.58
C ASN A 160 -14.67 -6.90 10.15
N ASN A 161 -14.30 -7.43 8.98
CA ASN A 161 -14.85 -8.67 8.42
C ASN A 161 -16.39 -8.65 8.31
N ASP A 162 -16.97 -7.47 8.12
CA ASP A 162 -18.41 -7.32 7.83
C ASP A 162 -18.69 -7.55 6.33
N ILE A 163 -18.63 -8.82 5.94
CA ILE A 163 -18.85 -9.21 4.54
C ILE A 163 -20.28 -8.92 4.08
N LYS A 164 -21.24 -8.90 5.00
CA LYS A 164 -22.63 -8.63 4.65
C LYS A 164 -22.83 -7.15 4.31
N GLY A 165 -22.33 -6.26 5.15
CA GLY A 165 -22.33 -4.82 4.89
C GLY A 165 -21.54 -4.50 3.61
N LEU A 166 -20.34 -5.09 3.47
CA LEU A 166 -19.49 -4.89 2.31
C LEU A 166 -20.18 -5.28 0.98
N LYS A 167 -20.91 -6.40 0.93
CA LYS A 167 -21.63 -6.83 -0.28
C LYS A 167 -22.69 -5.81 -0.73
N THR A 168 -23.43 -5.25 0.21
CA THR A 168 -24.44 -4.24 -0.09
C THR A 168 -23.78 -2.95 -0.54
N PHE A 169 -22.75 -2.51 0.19
CA PHE A 169 -22.05 -1.26 -0.08
C PHE A 169 -21.32 -1.28 -1.44
N CYS A 170 -20.58 -2.35 -1.75
CA CYS A 170 -19.89 -2.49 -3.03
C CYS A 170 -20.87 -2.65 -4.21
N ALA A 171 -22.06 -3.21 -4.00
CA ALA A 171 -23.07 -3.30 -5.06
C ALA A 171 -23.60 -1.92 -5.46
N ASP A 172 -23.80 -1.04 -4.49
CA ASP A 172 -24.25 0.34 -4.74
C ASP A 172 -23.11 1.18 -5.37
N LEU A 173 -21.86 1.03 -4.86
CA LEU A 173 -20.70 1.75 -5.39
C LEU A 173 -20.36 1.36 -6.83
N ALA A 174 -20.42 0.08 -7.19
CA ALA A 174 -20.13 -0.41 -8.54
C ALA A 174 -21.08 0.14 -9.61
N LEU A 175 -22.23 0.70 -9.23
CA LEU A 175 -23.15 1.38 -10.15
C LEU A 175 -22.68 2.79 -10.53
N VAL A 176 -21.84 3.40 -9.68
CA VAL A 176 -21.39 4.78 -9.81
C VAL A 176 -19.92 4.85 -10.21
N ASN A 177 -19.07 4.01 -9.60
CA ASN A 177 -17.64 3.98 -9.83
C ASN A 177 -17.20 2.58 -10.31
N PRO A 178 -16.72 2.45 -11.58
CA PRO A 178 -16.31 1.16 -12.16
C PRO A 178 -15.11 0.52 -11.45
N ASP A 179 -14.32 1.27 -10.68
CA ASP A 179 -13.18 0.72 -9.93
C ASP A 179 -13.63 -0.25 -8.84
N TYR A 180 -14.87 -0.17 -8.38
CA TYR A 180 -15.47 -1.10 -7.43
C TYR A 180 -16.10 -2.36 -8.06
N GLU A 181 -16.16 -2.48 -9.40
CA GLU A 181 -16.81 -3.61 -10.07
C GLU A 181 -16.18 -4.95 -9.69
N LYS A 182 -14.83 -5.03 -9.74
CA LYS A 182 -14.11 -6.24 -9.43
C LYS A 182 -14.20 -6.61 -7.94
N LEU A 183 -14.14 -5.62 -7.05
CA LEU A 183 -14.37 -5.83 -5.62
C LEU A 183 -15.79 -6.36 -5.35
N ASN A 184 -16.80 -5.83 -6.03
CA ASN A 184 -18.18 -6.30 -5.95
C ASN A 184 -18.33 -7.76 -6.41
N GLU A 185 -17.68 -8.15 -7.51
CA GLU A 185 -17.67 -9.54 -7.99
C GLU A 185 -17.04 -10.49 -6.96
N LEU A 186 -15.92 -10.09 -6.37
CA LEU A 186 -15.29 -10.84 -5.30
C LEU A 186 -16.20 -10.98 -4.09
N CYS A 187 -16.86 -9.90 -3.68
CA CYS A 187 -17.82 -9.91 -2.59
C CYS A 187 -19.00 -10.85 -2.87
N LYS A 188 -19.54 -10.86 -4.10
CA LYS A 188 -20.63 -11.79 -4.49
C LYS A 188 -20.22 -13.24 -4.37
N SER A 189 -18.97 -13.55 -4.77
CA SER A 189 -18.40 -14.92 -4.73
C SER A 189 -17.85 -15.31 -3.36
N TYR A 190 -17.75 -14.39 -2.42
CA TYR A 190 -17.14 -14.60 -1.11
C TYR A 190 -17.94 -15.60 -0.27
N LYS A 191 -17.40 -16.81 -0.12
CA LYS A 191 -18.01 -17.89 0.67
C LYS A 191 -16.95 -18.58 1.53
N LEU A 192 -17.01 -18.32 2.81
CA LEU A 192 -16.11 -18.98 3.79
C LEU A 192 -16.37 -20.47 3.88
N LYS A 193 -15.30 -21.23 3.98
CA LYS A 193 -15.34 -22.69 4.23
C LYS A 193 -15.21 -22.95 5.72
N LYS A 194 -16.09 -23.82 6.24
CA LYS A 194 -16.04 -24.20 7.66
C LYS A 194 -14.99 -25.27 7.88
N ALA A 195 -13.95 -24.96 8.66
CA ALA A 195 -12.85 -25.89 8.93
C ALA A 195 -13.32 -27.20 9.62
N GLY A 196 -14.33 -27.10 10.48
CA GLY A 196 -14.97 -28.28 11.08
C GLY A 196 -15.67 -29.20 10.07
N LEU A 197 -16.28 -28.64 9.01
CA LEU A 197 -16.87 -29.46 7.94
C LEU A 197 -15.80 -30.12 7.07
N ALA A 198 -14.69 -29.43 6.79
CA ALA A 198 -13.55 -30.04 6.08
C ALA A 198 -12.97 -31.24 6.86
N LEU A 199 -12.83 -31.08 8.19
CA LEU A 199 -12.42 -32.15 9.09
C LEU A 199 -13.42 -33.32 9.04
N PHE A 200 -14.72 -33.04 9.19
CA PHE A 200 -15.78 -34.04 9.19
C PHE A 200 -15.81 -34.85 7.88
N PHE A 201 -15.72 -34.19 6.74
CA PHE A 201 -15.65 -34.90 5.45
C PHE A 201 -14.45 -35.83 5.38
N SER A 202 -13.27 -35.41 5.85
CA SER A 202 -12.08 -36.24 5.84
C SER A 202 -12.13 -37.38 6.86
N MET A 203 -12.97 -37.30 7.91
CA MET A 203 -13.26 -38.44 8.79
C MET A 203 -14.01 -39.56 8.07
N VAL A 204 -14.92 -39.19 7.15
CA VAL A 204 -15.71 -40.18 6.40
C VAL A 204 -14.90 -40.74 5.22
N ILE A 205 -14.29 -39.86 4.43
CA ILE A 205 -13.47 -40.23 3.27
C ILE A 205 -12.15 -39.49 3.38
N PRO A 206 -11.01 -40.17 3.57
CA PRO A 206 -9.71 -39.53 3.71
C PRO A 206 -9.43 -38.56 2.56
N GLY A 207 -9.11 -37.29 2.90
CA GLY A 207 -8.80 -36.24 1.93
C GLY A 207 -9.99 -35.43 1.41
N SER A 208 -11.23 -35.86 1.61
CA SER A 208 -12.42 -35.18 1.05
C SER A 208 -12.61 -33.77 1.57
N GLY A 209 -12.07 -33.43 2.74
CA GLY A 209 -12.01 -32.03 3.23
C GLY A 209 -11.16 -31.12 2.35
N LYS A 210 -10.09 -31.63 1.73
CA LYS A 210 -9.30 -30.90 0.73
C LYS A 210 -10.08 -30.68 -0.56
N TRP A 211 -10.86 -31.66 -0.99
CA TRP A 211 -11.78 -31.49 -2.11
C TRP A 211 -12.84 -30.41 -1.83
N TYR A 212 -13.43 -30.43 -0.62
CA TYR A 212 -14.35 -29.38 -0.19
C TYR A 212 -13.76 -27.96 -0.30
N THR A 213 -12.45 -27.82 -0.14
CA THR A 213 -11.73 -26.53 -0.29
C THR A 213 -11.18 -26.29 -1.69
N GLY A 214 -11.54 -27.14 -2.68
CA GLY A 214 -11.15 -26.97 -4.08
C GLY A 214 -9.82 -27.63 -4.46
N SER A 215 -9.12 -28.29 -3.53
CA SER A 215 -7.83 -28.93 -3.76
C SER A 215 -7.99 -30.40 -4.17
N PHE A 216 -8.56 -30.65 -5.37
CA PHE A 216 -8.83 -32.01 -5.86
C PHE A 216 -7.58 -32.88 -5.96
N GLY A 217 -6.46 -32.34 -6.46
CA GLY A 217 -5.20 -33.09 -6.56
C GLY A 217 -4.67 -33.56 -5.19
N ALA A 218 -4.78 -32.71 -4.17
CA ALA A 218 -4.40 -33.03 -2.80
C ALA A 218 -5.35 -34.10 -2.19
N PHE A 219 -6.65 -34.04 -2.52
CA PHE A 219 -7.61 -35.09 -2.16
C PHE A 219 -7.19 -36.44 -2.73
N MET A 220 -6.97 -36.54 -4.04
CA MET A 220 -6.59 -37.76 -4.70
C MET A 220 -5.30 -38.37 -4.14
N SER A 221 -4.29 -37.53 -3.92
CA SER A 221 -3.02 -37.97 -3.30
C SER A 221 -3.25 -38.58 -1.90
N SER A 222 -4.02 -37.90 -1.05
CA SER A 222 -4.32 -38.39 0.30
C SER A 222 -5.15 -39.70 0.27
N PHE A 223 -6.16 -39.75 -0.58
CA PHE A 223 -7.05 -40.87 -0.73
C PHE A 223 -6.29 -42.16 -1.14
N PHE A 224 -5.46 -42.06 -2.19
CA PHE A 224 -4.68 -43.21 -2.64
C PHE A 224 -3.59 -43.60 -1.64
N SER A 225 -2.89 -42.63 -1.05
CA SER A 225 -1.84 -42.94 -0.07
C SER A 225 -2.41 -43.70 1.13
N ILE A 226 -3.43 -43.16 1.77
CA ILE A 226 -4.06 -43.77 2.94
C ILE A 226 -4.73 -45.10 2.55
N GLY A 227 -5.45 -45.15 1.41
CA GLY A 227 -6.10 -46.32 0.89
C GLY A 227 -5.12 -47.49 0.66
N THR A 228 -3.92 -47.20 0.16
CA THR A 228 -2.86 -48.19 -0.02
C THR A 228 -2.42 -48.82 1.31
N PHE A 229 -2.22 -48.02 2.34
CA PHE A 229 -1.84 -48.54 3.66
C PHE A 229 -2.97 -49.32 4.32
N ILE A 230 -4.22 -48.90 4.17
CA ILE A 230 -5.39 -49.66 4.65
C ILE A 230 -5.49 -50.98 3.92
N ALA A 231 -5.40 -50.97 2.60
CA ALA A 231 -5.43 -52.21 1.82
C ALA A 231 -4.26 -53.15 2.15
N GLY A 232 -3.04 -52.60 2.29
CA GLY A 232 -1.86 -53.35 2.73
C GLY A 232 -2.07 -54.01 4.10
N THR A 233 -2.66 -53.28 5.06
CA THR A 233 -3.00 -53.81 6.39
C THR A 233 -3.95 -55.01 6.31
N VAL A 234 -5.04 -54.86 5.55
CA VAL A 234 -6.07 -55.90 5.42
C VAL A 234 -5.51 -57.11 4.66
N VAL A 235 -4.85 -56.92 3.52
CA VAL A 235 -4.32 -58.03 2.71
C VAL A 235 -3.27 -58.81 3.47
N THR A 236 -2.29 -58.15 4.08
CA THR A 236 -1.24 -58.82 4.84
C THR A 236 -1.80 -59.46 6.12
N GLY A 237 -2.79 -58.85 6.75
CA GLY A 237 -3.48 -59.42 7.92
C GLY A 237 -4.18 -60.75 7.57
N ILE A 238 -4.92 -60.79 6.48
CA ILE A 238 -5.60 -62.01 6.02
C ILE A 238 -4.59 -63.10 5.64
N GLN A 239 -3.56 -62.72 4.84
CA GLN A 239 -2.54 -63.68 4.38
C GLN A 239 -1.74 -64.31 5.50
N THR A 240 -1.49 -63.59 6.57
CA THR A 240 -0.66 -64.02 7.70
C THR A 240 -1.47 -64.46 8.95
N GLU A 241 -2.80 -64.53 8.80
CA GLU A 241 -3.72 -64.77 9.94
C GLU A 241 -3.46 -63.81 11.12
N TRP A 242 -2.98 -62.59 10.84
CA TRP A 242 -2.59 -61.58 11.84
C TRP A 242 -1.45 -62.00 12.79
N LYS A 243 -0.71 -63.09 12.46
CA LYS A 243 0.38 -63.60 13.29
C LYS A 243 1.75 -62.94 13.00
N SER A 244 1.87 -62.19 11.89
CA SER A 244 3.10 -61.54 11.50
C SER A 244 3.09 -60.04 11.86
N TRP A 245 4.23 -59.39 11.75
CA TRP A 245 4.38 -57.98 12.08
C TRP A 245 3.93 -57.00 10.97
N GLN A 246 3.86 -57.47 9.71
CA GLN A 246 3.58 -56.61 8.55
C GLN A 246 2.24 -55.85 8.67
N PRO A 247 1.06 -56.48 8.99
CA PRO A 247 -0.19 -55.73 9.10
C PRO A 247 -0.13 -54.62 10.11
N TYR A 248 0.59 -54.81 11.20
CA TYR A 248 0.71 -53.81 12.27
C TYR A 248 1.53 -52.60 11.81
N VAL A 249 2.58 -52.82 11.02
CA VAL A 249 3.37 -51.70 10.48
C VAL A 249 2.55 -50.92 9.46
N PHE A 250 1.89 -51.57 8.50
CA PHE A 250 1.02 -50.87 7.53
C PHE A 250 -0.11 -50.10 8.25
N GLY A 251 -0.75 -50.75 9.23
CA GLY A 251 -1.80 -50.12 10.01
C GLY A 251 -1.34 -48.91 10.80
N THR A 252 -0.17 -49.00 11.43
CA THR A 252 0.40 -47.86 12.18
C THR A 252 0.73 -46.68 11.25
N ILE A 253 1.39 -46.93 10.11
CA ILE A 253 1.68 -45.88 9.12
C ILE A 253 0.38 -45.28 8.58
N GLY A 254 -0.59 -46.11 8.22
CA GLY A 254 -1.91 -45.66 7.76
C GLY A 254 -2.63 -44.78 8.78
N ALA A 255 -2.59 -45.14 10.07
CA ALA A 255 -3.18 -44.37 11.14
C ALA A 255 -2.49 -42.99 11.31
N VAL A 256 -1.17 -42.96 11.28
CA VAL A 256 -0.41 -41.69 11.35
C VAL A 256 -0.75 -40.77 10.17
N LEU A 257 -0.76 -41.32 8.95
CA LEU A 257 -1.11 -40.58 7.75
C LEU A 257 -2.56 -40.07 7.80
N TYR A 258 -3.48 -40.87 8.32
CA TYR A 258 -4.87 -40.48 8.47
C TYR A 258 -5.05 -39.31 9.48
N ILE A 259 -4.37 -39.36 10.64
CA ILE A 259 -4.40 -38.28 11.60
C ILE A 259 -3.81 -36.98 11.00
N ALA A 260 -2.67 -37.10 10.32
CA ALA A 260 -2.06 -35.98 9.61
C ALA A 260 -2.99 -35.40 8.54
N GLU A 261 -3.75 -36.26 7.84
CA GLU A 261 -4.73 -35.84 6.83
C GLU A 261 -5.91 -35.07 7.44
N LEU A 262 -6.44 -35.49 8.58
CA LEU A 262 -7.50 -34.78 9.27
C LEU A 262 -7.06 -33.34 9.61
N TYR A 263 -5.86 -33.20 10.17
CA TYR A 263 -5.27 -31.90 10.45
C TYR A 263 -5.04 -31.09 9.17
N GLY A 264 -4.51 -31.71 8.13
CA GLY A 264 -4.28 -31.09 6.82
C GLY A 264 -5.56 -30.55 6.18
N SER A 265 -6.67 -31.28 6.29
CA SER A 265 -7.98 -30.86 5.77
C SER A 265 -8.56 -29.68 6.55
N TYR A 266 -8.41 -29.68 7.89
CA TYR A 266 -8.78 -28.54 8.72
C TYR A 266 -7.99 -27.27 8.34
N GLN A 267 -6.68 -27.40 8.17
CA GLN A 267 -5.82 -26.29 7.77
C GLN A 267 -6.09 -25.83 6.32
N SER A 268 -6.50 -26.73 5.42
CA SER A 268 -6.86 -26.39 4.04
C SER A 268 -8.03 -25.38 3.99
N ALA A 269 -9.04 -25.58 4.85
CA ALA A 269 -10.17 -24.64 4.93
C ALA A 269 -9.74 -23.27 5.49
N LYS A 270 -8.85 -23.24 6.47
CA LYS A 270 -8.30 -21.97 7.00
C LYS A 270 -7.52 -21.23 5.91
N ARG A 271 -6.59 -21.92 5.25
CA ARG A 271 -5.79 -21.33 4.15
C ARG A 271 -6.66 -20.81 3.01
N TYR A 272 -7.74 -21.53 2.68
CA TYR A 272 -8.70 -21.06 1.68
C TYR A 272 -9.34 -19.73 2.10
N ASN A 273 -9.79 -19.62 3.35
CA ASN A 273 -10.41 -18.42 3.87
C ASN A 273 -9.41 -17.24 3.95
N GLU A 274 -8.18 -17.51 4.38
CA GLU A 274 -7.09 -16.53 4.42
C GLU A 274 -6.73 -16.02 3.03
N ALA A 275 -6.64 -16.93 2.04
CA ALA A 275 -6.39 -16.55 0.66
C ALA A 275 -7.52 -15.69 0.10
N LEU A 276 -8.78 -16.03 0.39
CA LEU A 276 -9.93 -15.26 -0.04
C LEU A 276 -9.97 -13.86 0.59
N TYR A 277 -9.68 -13.74 1.88
CA TYR A 277 -9.57 -12.46 2.57
C TYR A 277 -8.40 -11.63 2.01
N ARG A 278 -7.25 -12.25 1.77
CA ARG A 278 -6.10 -11.56 1.15
C ARG A 278 -6.45 -11.00 -0.22
N THR A 279 -7.10 -11.77 -1.10
CA THR A 279 -7.52 -11.28 -2.42
C THR A 279 -8.49 -10.10 -2.31
N LEU A 280 -9.39 -10.12 -1.32
CA LEU A 280 -10.29 -9.00 -1.06
C LEU A 280 -9.54 -7.73 -0.66
N CYS A 281 -8.53 -7.88 0.20
CA CYS A 281 -7.68 -6.77 0.61
C CYS A 281 -6.80 -6.25 -0.54
N GLU A 282 -6.20 -7.14 -1.34
CA GLU A 282 -5.39 -6.78 -2.51
C GLU A 282 -6.20 -5.97 -3.52
N GLU A 283 -7.48 -6.32 -3.72
CA GLU A 283 -8.34 -5.55 -4.61
C GLU A 283 -8.70 -4.17 -4.05
N ALA A 284 -8.91 -4.05 -2.74
CA ALA A 284 -9.11 -2.76 -2.11
C ALA A 284 -7.84 -1.90 -2.15
N GLU A 285 -6.65 -2.49 -1.99
CA GLU A 285 -5.36 -1.79 -2.17
C GLU A 285 -5.20 -1.27 -3.61
N ALA A 286 -5.62 -2.03 -4.61
CA ALA A 286 -5.57 -1.57 -6.00
C ALA A 286 -6.49 -0.35 -6.26
N ILE A 287 -7.57 -0.17 -5.47
CA ILE A 287 -8.39 1.04 -5.52
C ILE A 287 -7.62 2.23 -4.93
N TYR A 288 -6.92 2.05 -3.78
CA TYR A 288 -6.05 3.09 -3.23
C TYR A 288 -4.99 3.55 -4.25
N GLU A 289 -4.37 2.63 -4.98
CA GLU A 289 -3.34 2.96 -6.00
C GLU A 289 -3.89 3.75 -7.19
N LYS A 290 -5.18 3.59 -7.52
CA LYS A 290 -5.81 4.31 -8.64
C LYS A 290 -6.31 5.70 -8.26
N GLU A 291 -6.81 5.85 -7.03
CA GLU A 291 -7.36 7.11 -6.52
C GLU A 291 -6.25 8.10 -6.09
N TYR A 292 -5.01 7.62 -5.91
CA TYR A 292 -3.85 8.45 -5.54
C TYR A 292 -3.26 9.17 -6.74
#